data_270152676e2a9c8f9adf7262eafd4743
#
_entry.id   270152676e2a9c8f9adf7262eafd4743
#
_cell.length_a   1.000
_cell.length_b   1.000
_cell.length_c   1.000
_cell.angle_alpha   90.00
_cell.angle_beta   90.00
_cell.angle_gamma   90.00
#
_symmetry.space_group_name_H-M   'P 1'
#
loop_
_entity.id
_entity.type
_entity.pdbx_description
1 polymer ?
#
loop_
_entity_poly.entity_id
_entity_poly.type
_entity_poly.pdbx_seq_one_letter_code
_entity_poly.pdbx_strand_id
1 'polypeptide(L)'
;MNEPVRGAGPLVKRIAGVLYPDSEADRFAWVLDEAKRLWGEPDLIGEPIPFTLTDYYRDIAPCLMRRFVCFRGLADAGGLADWKRAACALEARSRTPRAVNVDPGYVDGARLVLASTKDHAHRIWLRDGIYAEVTLRFRFGGWRSFDYTFPDFRGGCYDTFLTETRRLWLAETAHLRRGQGGARRSSE
;
A
#
# COMPACT_ATOMS: atom_id res chain seq x y z
N MET A 1 1.01 36.61 2.56
CA MET A 1 0.52 35.48 3.38
C MET A 1 -0.10 34.46 2.39
N ASN A 2 0.54 33.30 2.22
CA ASN A 2 -0.05 32.26 1.37
C ASN A 2 -1.21 31.64 2.13
N GLU A 3 -2.41 31.66 1.55
CA GLU A 3 -3.54 30.88 2.07
C GLU A 3 -3.14 29.41 2.12
N PRO A 4 -3.50 28.67 3.21
CA PRO A 4 -3.27 27.24 3.22
C PRO A 4 -4.06 26.61 2.09
N VAL A 5 -3.39 25.83 1.24
CA VAL A 5 -4.03 25.03 0.18
C VAL A 5 -4.99 24.06 0.86
N ARG A 6 -6.25 24.43 1.00
CA ARG A 6 -7.35 23.54 1.40
C ARG A 6 -7.74 22.72 0.15
N GLY A 7 -6.99 21.66 -0.13
CA GLY A 7 -7.30 20.72 -1.19
C GLY A 7 -7.26 19.30 -0.65
N ALA A 8 -8.08 18.42 -1.22
CA ALA A 8 -7.90 16.98 -1.06
C ALA A 8 -6.46 16.61 -1.43
N GLY A 9 -5.88 15.67 -0.70
CA GLY A 9 -4.54 15.15 -1.01
C GLY A 9 -4.49 14.49 -2.40
N PRO A 10 -3.29 14.09 -2.87
CA PRO A 10 -3.18 13.41 -4.15
C PRO A 10 -4.02 12.12 -4.16
N LEU A 11 -4.72 11.89 -5.28
CA LEU A 11 -5.52 10.69 -5.49
C LEU A 11 -4.64 9.51 -5.89
N VAL A 12 -4.79 8.40 -5.18
CA VAL A 12 -3.93 7.21 -5.29
C VAL A 12 -4.74 5.91 -5.32
N LYS A 13 -4.14 4.83 -5.79
CA LYS A 13 -4.71 3.47 -5.64
C LYS A 13 -4.30 2.92 -4.28
N ARG A 14 -5.28 2.71 -3.40
CA ARG A 14 -5.07 2.05 -2.11
C ARG A 14 -4.74 0.59 -2.31
N ILE A 15 -3.73 0.12 -1.58
CA ILE A 15 -3.36 -1.29 -1.53
C ILE A 15 -3.20 -1.75 -0.07
N ALA A 16 -3.17 -3.06 0.13
CA ALA A 16 -2.72 -3.68 1.37
C ALA A 16 -1.90 -4.93 1.06
N GLY A 17 -0.73 -5.06 1.68
CA GLY A 17 0.03 -6.30 1.76
C GLY A 17 -0.40 -7.09 2.98
N VAL A 18 -0.81 -8.34 2.80
CA VAL A 18 -1.27 -9.23 3.87
C VAL A 18 -0.27 -10.36 4.03
N LEU A 19 0.28 -10.50 5.25
CA LEU A 19 1.05 -11.67 5.67
C LEU A 19 0.14 -12.59 6.48
N TYR A 20 0.17 -13.87 6.15
CA TYR A 20 -0.63 -14.90 6.83
C TYR A 20 0.11 -16.24 6.80
N PRO A 21 -0.20 -17.19 7.73
CA PRO A 21 0.38 -18.52 7.74
C PRO A 21 0.06 -19.28 6.44
N ASP A 22 1.04 -19.93 5.83
CA ASP A 22 0.84 -20.75 4.64
C ASP A 22 -0.17 -21.87 4.87
N SER A 23 -0.16 -22.45 6.06
CA SER A 23 -1.11 -23.51 6.49
C SER A 23 -2.54 -23.03 6.74
N GLU A 24 -2.79 -21.71 6.76
CA GLU A 24 -4.07 -21.11 7.12
C GLU A 24 -4.56 -20.14 6.02
N ALA A 25 -4.79 -20.65 4.79
CA ALA A 25 -5.24 -19.84 3.65
C ALA A 25 -6.59 -19.13 3.89
N ASP A 26 -7.44 -19.65 4.77
CA ASP A 26 -8.68 -19.06 5.24
C ASP A 26 -8.43 -17.71 5.98
N ARG A 27 -7.26 -17.50 6.54
CA ARG A 27 -6.88 -16.22 7.16
C ARG A 27 -6.82 -15.09 6.14
N PHE A 28 -6.31 -15.36 4.96
CA PHE A 28 -6.35 -14.37 3.88
C PHE A 28 -7.79 -14.02 3.48
N ALA A 29 -8.66 -15.02 3.35
CA ALA A 29 -10.07 -14.81 3.03
C ALA A 29 -10.76 -13.95 4.10
N TRP A 30 -10.53 -14.26 5.38
CA TRP A 30 -11.04 -13.46 6.49
C TRP A 30 -10.53 -12.01 6.45
N VAL A 31 -9.21 -11.79 6.25
CA VAL A 31 -8.65 -10.44 6.13
C VAL A 31 -9.27 -9.69 4.94
N LEU A 32 -9.46 -10.39 3.81
CA LEU A 32 -10.05 -9.80 2.61
C LEU A 32 -11.49 -9.32 2.87
N ASP A 33 -12.30 -10.12 3.55
CA ASP A 33 -13.68 -9.74 3.88
C ASP A 33 -13.74 -8.56 4.86
N GLU A 34 -12.86 -8.50 5.84
CA GLU A 34 -12.75 -7.35 6.73
C GLU A 34 -12.25 -6.10 5.99
N ALA A 35 -11.26 -6.26 5.10
CA ALA A 35 -10.71 -5.16 4.30
C ALA A 35 -11.75 -4.59 3.31
N LYS A 36 -12.64 -5.43 2.75
CA LYS A 36 -13.77 -4.96 1.93
C LYS A 36 -14.70 -4.05 2.71
N ARG A 37 -14.99 -4.35 3.97
CA ARG A 37 -15.82 -3.49 4.83
C ARG A 37 -15.16 -2.16 5.12
N LEU A 38 -13.83 -2.13 5.25
CA LEU A 38 -13.06 -0.93 5.57
C LEU A 38 -12.77 -0.07 4.34
N TRP A 39 -12.47 -0.69 3.20
CA TRP A 39 -11.83 -0.02 2.06
C TRP A 39 -12.53 -0.24 0.72
N GLY A 40 -13.60 -1.05 0.68
CA GLY A 40 -14.37 -1.36 -0.52
C GLY A 40 -13.88 -2.61 -1.25
N GLU A 41 -14.54 -2.94 -2.35
CA GLU A 41 -14.25 -4.13 -3.15
C GLU A 41 -12.84 -4.08 -3.78
N PRO A 42 -12.16 -5.22 -3.94
CA PRO A 42 -10.89 -5.28 -4.65
C PRO A 42 -11.07 -5.09 -6.17
N ASP A 43 -10.12 -4.39 -6.79
CA ASP A 43 -9.92 -4.35 -8.24
C ASP A 43 -8.95 -5.42 -8.70
N LEU A 44 -7.95 -5.71 -7.86
CA LEU A 44 -6.89 -6.66 -8.18
C LEU A 44 -6.45 -7.37 -6.90
N ILE A 45 -6.27 -8.67 -6.99
CA ILE A 45 -5.68 -9.50 -5.95
C ILE A 45 -4.46 -10.19 -6.57
N GLY A 46 -3.29 -9.94 -6.00
CA GLY A 46 -2.03 -10.53 -6.45
C GLY A 46 -1.94 -12.04 -6.14
N GLU A 47 -0.95 -12.70 -6.69
CA GLU A 47 -0.64 -14.09 -6.34
C GLU A 47 -0.06 -14.19 -4.92
N PRO A 48 -0.29 -15.28 -4.20
CA PRO A 48 0.38 -15.54 -2.93
C PRO A 48 1.86 -15.83 -3.18
N ILE A 49 2.74 -15.14 -2.45
CA ILE A 49 4.20 -15.27 -2.59
C ILE A 49 4.78 -15.71 -1.25
N PRO A 50 5.62 -16.77 -1.21
CA PRO A 50 6.30 -17.21 -0.01
C PRO A 50 7.14 -16.06 0.59
N PHE A 51 6.98 -15.84 1.90
CA PHE A 51 7.71 -14.81 2.63
C PHE A 51 8.78 -15.45 3.51
N THR A 52 10.01 -15.54 2.98
CA THR A 52 11.11 -16.31 3.58
C THR A 52 12.32 -15.45 3.97
N LEU A 53 12.27 -14.15 3.72
CA LEU A 53 13.47 -13.28 3.75
C LEU A 53 13.76 -12.61 5.10
N THR A 54 12.98 -12.90 6.16
CA THR A 54 13.20 -12.36 7.49
C THR A 54 12.53 -13.19 8.58
N ASP A 55 13.19 -13.29 9.71
CA ASP A 55 12.67 -13.92 10.92
C ASP A 55 11.73 -13.02 11.72
N TYR A 56 11.53 -11.79 11.25
CA TYR A 56 10.83 -10.74 11.97
C TYR A 56 9.37 -11.07 12.33
N TYR A 57 8.71 -11.93 11.54
CA TYR A 57 7.31 -12.32 11.72
C TYR A 57 7.15 -13.77 12.18
N ARG A 58 8.20 -14.38 12.75
CA ARG A 58 8.12 -15.75 13.30
C ARG A 58 7.13 -15.89 14.45
N ASP A 59 6.75 -14.78 15.08
CA ASP A 59 5.66 -14.72 16.07
C ASP A 59 4.29 -15.08 15.47
N ILE A 60 4.11 -14.92 14.15
CA ILE A 60 2.87 -15.28 13.45
C ILE A 60 2.88 -16.79 13.11
N ALA A 61 3.89 -17.22 12.35
CA ALA A 61 4.08 -18.62 11.97
C ALA A 61 5.48 -18.87 11.39
N PRO A 62 5.97 -20.13 11.35
CA PRO A 62 7.26 -20.47 10.76
C PRO A 62 7.32 -20.28 9.23
N CYS A 63 6.20 -20.48 8.54
CA CYS A 63 6.06 -20.29 7.09
C CYS A 63 4.93 -19.31 6.82
N LEU A 64 5.24 -18.24 6.09
CA LEU A 64 4.30 -17.18 5.79
C LEU A 64 4.17 -16.98 4.28
N MET A 65 2.97 -16.57 3.88
CA MET A 65 2.68 -16.06 2.54
C MET A 65 2.42 -14.55 2.62
N ARG A 66 2.88 -13.80 1.62
CA ARG A 66 2.46 -12.42 1.40
C ARG A 66 1.60 -12.32 0.15
N ARG A 67 0.47 -11.63 0.27
CA ARG A 67 -0.43 -11.39 -0.85
C ARG A 67 -0.91 -9.94 -0.84
N PHE A 68 -0.87 -9.28 -1.99
CA PHE A 68 -1.32 -7.90 -2.11
C PHE A 68 -2.75 -7.81 -2.64
N VAL A 69 -3.47 -6.79 -2.18
CA VAL A 69 -4.82 -6.43 -2.64
C VAL A 69 -4.81 -4.95 -3.03
N CYS A 70 -5.36 -4.62 -4.20
CA CYS A 70 -5.66 -3.25 -4.62
C CYS A 70 -7.17 -3.04 -4.57
N PHE A 71 -7.61 -1.93 -3.99
CA PHE A 71 -9.02 -1.62 -3.79
C PHE A 71 -9.56 -0.71 -4.88
N ARG A 72 -10.87 -0.86 -5.18
CA ARG A 72 -11.60 -0.14 -6.22
C ARG A 72 -11.63 1.37 -5.95
N GLY A 73 -11.51 2.14 -7.04
CA GLY A 73 -11.55 3.58 -7.01
C GLY A 73 -10.26 4.23 -6.52
N LEU A 74 -10.26 5.55 -6.50
CA LEU A 74 -9.16 6.37 -6.00
C LEU A 74 -9.43 6.79 -4.55
N ALA A 75 -8.37 6.89 -3.77
CA ALA A 75 -8.41 7.34 -2.37
C ALA A 75 -7.49 8.54 -2.18
N ASP A 76 -7.78 9.38 -1.18
CA ASP A 76 -6.90 10.47 -0.77
C ASP A 76 -5.69 9.93 0.00
N ALA A 77 -4.47 10.21 -0.46
CA ALA A 77 -3.23 9.78 0.18
C ALA A 77 -3.10 10.25 1.64
N GLY A 78 -3.75 11.37 2.01
CA GLY A 78 -3.81 11.87 3.38
C GLY A 78 -4.46 10.90 4.37
N GLY A 79 -5.24 9.92 3.88
CA GLY A 79 -5.83 8.86 4.68
C GLY A 79 -4.87 7.75 5.14
N LEU A 80 -3.59 7.75 4.71
CA LEU A 80 -2.64 6.66 4.95
C LEU A 80 -2.50 6.27 6.43
N ALA A 81 -2.45 7.25 7.32
CA ALA A 81 -2.37 6.98 8.77
C ALA A 81 -3.63 6.28 9.31
N ASP A 82 -4.81 6.69 8.85
CA ASP A 82 -6.07 6.05 9.24
C ASP A 82 -6.16 4.61 8.73
N TRP A 83 -5.68 4.36 7.50
CA TRP A 83 -5.64 3.02 6.95
C TRP A 83 -4.76 2.10 7.80
N LYS A 84 -3.59 2.59 8.26
CA LYS A 84 -2.72 1.77 9.13
C LYS A 84 -3.35 1.53 10.50
N ARG A 85 -4.00 2.52 11.10
CA ARG A 85 -4.72 2.33 12.37
C ARG A 85 -5.85 1.30 12.22
N ALA A 86 -6.62 1.36 11.14
CA ALA A 86 -7.66 0.37 10.83
C ALA A 86 -7.06 -1.04 10.64
N ALA A 87 -5.91 -1.15 9.95
CA ALA A 87 -5.19 -2.41 9.80
C ALA A 87 -4.70 -2.97 11.13
N CYS A 88 -4.14 -2.16 12.03
CA CYS A 88 -3.72 -2.59 13.37
C CYS A 88 -4.92 -3.08 14.20
N ALA A 89 -6.07 -2.42 14.12
CA ALA A 89 -7.30 -2.86 14.79
C ALA A 89 -7.82 -4.19 14.21
N LEU A 90 -7.67 -4.42 12.90
CA LEU A 90 -7.99 -5.68 12.25
C LEU A 90 -7.04 -6.79 12.72
N GLU A 91 -5.72 -6.55 12.72
CA GLU A 91 -4.71 -7.49 13.20
C GLU A 91 -4.99 -7.94 14.64
N ALA A 92 -5.36 -7.02 15.53
CA ALA A 92 -5.69 -7.30 16.93
C ALA A 92 -6.90 -8.24 17.09
N ARG A 93 -7.84 -8.27 16.12
CA ARG A 93 -9.00 -9.17 16.10
C ARG A 93 -8.69 -10.55 15.50
N SER A 94 -7.54 -10.74 14.90
CA SER A 94 -7.23 -11.99 14.20
C SER A 94 -7.10 -13.18 15.13
N ARG A 95 -6.43 -13.05 16.26
CA ARG A 95 -6.31 -13.89 17.47
C ARG A 95 -5.15 -13.42 18.35
N THR A 96 -4.95 -14.05 19.51
CA THR A 96 -3.79 -13.80 20.39
C THR A 96 -2.93 -15.08 20.49
N PRO A 97 -1.63 -15.07 20.13
CA PRO A 97 -0.94 -13.97 19.43
C PRO A 97 -1.54 -13.71 18.03
N ARG A 98 -1.27 -12.54 17.44
CA ARG A 98 -1.85 -12.16 16.14
C ARG A 98 -1.51 -13.18 15.05
N ALA A 99 -2.49 -13.49 14.22
CA ALA A 99 -2.35 -14.49 13.17
C ALA A 99 -2.02 -13.90 11.80
N VAL A 100 -2.09 -12.58 11.64
CA VAL A 100 -1.86 -11.88 10.37
C VAL A 100 -1.13 -10.57 10.59
N ASN A 101 -0.46 -10.05 9.54
CA ASN A 101 0.02 -8.67 9.50
C ASN A 101 -0.53 -7.99 8.24
N VAL A 102 -1.00 -6.75 8.38
CA VAL A 102 -1.59 -5.99 7.28
C VAL A 102 -0.86 -4.66 7.13
N ASP A 103 -0.19 -4.49 6.00
CA ASP A 103 0.56 -3.29 5.67
C ASP A 103 -0.16 -2.51 4.55
N PRO A 104 -1.02 -1.54 4.91
CA PRO A 104 -1.66 -0.69 3.92
C PRO A 104 -0.67 0.31 3.34
N GLY A 105 -0.97 0.70 2.11
CA GLY A 105 -0.19 1.66 1.38
C GLY A 105 -0.93 2.16 0.15
N TYR A 106 -0.18 2.76 -0.76
CA TYR A 106 -0.73 3.20 -2.02
C TYR A 106 0.29 3.14 -3.16
N VAL A 107 -0.24 3.05 -4.37
CA VAL A 107 0.50 3.22 -5.61
C VAL A 107 -0.04 4.45 -6.35
N ASP A 108 0.86 5.29 -6.82
CA ASP A 108 0.60 6.35 -7.79
C ASP A 108 1.41 6.14 -9.07
N GLY A 109 1.48 7.15 -9.93
CA GLY A 109 2.23 7.09 -11.19
C GLY A 109 3.74 6.90 -11.02
N ALA A 110 4.30 7.19 -9.84
CA ALA A 110 5.74 7.31 -9.61
C ALA A 110 6.29 6.42 -8.48
N ARG A 111 5.45 5.94 -7.57
CA ARG A 111 5.94 5.30 -6.33
C ARG A 111 4.94 4.33 -5.71
N LEU A 112 5.50 3.43 -4.89
CA LEU A 112 4.82 2.68 -3.84
C LEU A 112 5.16 3.32 -2.50
N VAL A 113 4.15 3.65 -1.70
CA VAL A 113 4.30 4.12 -0.32
C VAL A 113 3.59 3.17 0.61
N LEU A 114 4.26 2.74 1.67
CA LEU A 114 3.69 1.91 2.74
C LEU A 114 3.63 2.67 4.06
N ALA A 115 2.67 2.30 4.90
CA ALA A 115 2.55 2.79 6.26
C ALA A 115 3.21 1.84 7.26
N SER A 116 3.79 2.39 8.32
CA SER A 116 4.44 1.63 9.40
C SER A 116 4.18 2.27 10.76
N THR A 117 4.18 1.44 11.81
CA THR A 117 4.17 1.88 13.22
C THR A 117 5.57 2.04 13.81
N LYS A 118 6.64 1.80 13.01
CA LYS A 118 8.02 1.82 13.47
C LYS A 118 8.73 3.06 12.97
N ASP A 119 9.45 3.70 13.85
CA ASP A 119 10.36 4.80 13.53
C ASP A 119 11.66 4.23 12.95
N HIS A 120 12.05 4.71 11.77
CA HIS A 120 13.33 4.47 11.13
C HIS A 120 13.77 5.75 10.40
N ALA A 121 15.07 5.93 10.21
CA ALA A 121 15.68 7.15 9.65
C ALA A 121 15.14 7.55 8.25
N HIS A 122 14.63 6.59 7.48
CA HIS A 122 14.06 6.81 6.13
C HIS A 122 12.54 6.96 6.12
N ARG A 123 11.88 6.97 7.31
CA ARG A 123 10.44 7.10 7.44
C ARG A 123 10.06 8.49 7.88
N ILE A 124 8.95 8.96 7.36
CA ILE A 124 8.38 10.27 7.66
C ILE A 124 7.21 10.07 8.61
N TRP A 125 7.28 10.70 9.79
CA TRP A 125 6.17 10.71 10.72
C TRP A 125 4.95 11.42 10.12
N LEU A 126 3.79 10.79 10.21
CA LEU A 126 2.52 11.35 9.77
C LEU A 126 1.73 11.92 10.96
N ARG A 127 1.15 11.03 11.73
CA ARG A 127 0.40 11.30 12.99
C ARG A 127 0.13 9.98 13.73
N ASP A 128 -0.27 10.06 14.98
CA ASP A 128 -0.75 8.93 15.79
C ASP A 128 0.25 7.75 15.85
N GLY A 129 1.56 8.01 15.84
CA GLY A 129 2.59 6.97 15.84
C GLY A 129 2.73 6.23 14.50
N ILE A 130 2.17 6.76 13.42
CA ILE A 130 2.25 6.17 12.08
C ILE A 130 3.25 6.96 11.22
N TYR A 131 4.05 6.21 10.49
CA TYR A 131 5.08 6.68 9.57
C TYR A 131 4.78 6.26 8.14
N ALA A 132 5.22 7.03 7.17
CA ALA A 132 5.21 6.69 5.75
C ALA A 132 6.62 6.35 5.26
N GLU A 133 6.71 5.40 4.34
CA GLU A 133 7.95 5.01 3.66
C GLU A 133 7.72 4.94 2.16
N VAL A 134 8.56 5.63 1.36
CA VAL A 134 8.61 5.41 -0.09
C VAL A 134 9.38 4.11 -0.33
N THR A 135 8.68 3.01 -0.43
CA THR A 135 9.28 1.66 -0.51
C THR A 135 9.90 1.38 -1.88
N LEU A 136 9.23 1.80 -2.96
CA LEU A 136 9.73 1.68 -4.33
C LEU A 136 9.41 2.94 -5.12
N ARG A 137 10.21 3.21 -6.17
CA ARG A 137 9.91 4.21 -7.20
C ARG A 137 9.77 3.56 -8.56
N PHE A 138 8.86 4.08 -9.39
CA PHE A 138 8.75 3.67 -10.79
C PHE A 138 9.59 4.60 -11.67
N ARG A 139 10.63 4.07 -12.32
CA ARG A 139 11.52 4.83 -13.20
C ARG A 139 12.09 3.95 -14.31
N PHE A 140 12.27 4.51 -15.51
CA PHE A 140 12.80 3.78 -16.66
C PHE A 140 12.02 2.49 -16.97
N GLY A 141 10.69 2.56 -16.92
CA GLY A 141 9.83 1.43 -17.25
C GLY A 141 9.73 0.32 -16.20
N GLY A 142 10.29 0.49 -14.98
CA GLY A 142 10.27 -0.54 -13.95
C GLY A 142 10.31 0.02 -12.53
N TRP A 143 10.04 -0.85 -11.59
CA TRP A 143 10.15 -0.57 -10.15
C TRP A 143 11.61 -0.62 -9.71
N ARG A 144 12.01 0.30 -8.86
CA ARG A 144 13.36 0.43 -8.34
C ARG A 144 13.34 0.58 -6.82
N SER A 145 14.15 -0.21 -6.15
CA SER A 145 14.33 -0.16 -4.71
C SER A 145 15.30 0.95 -4.29
N PHE A 146 15.27 1.26 -3.00
CA PHE A 146 16.24 2.07 -2.28
C PHE A 146 17.10 1.15 -1.38
N ASP A 147 18.17 1.69 -0.81
CA ASP A 147 19.07 0.93 0.05
C ASP A 147 18.37 0.38 1.31
N TYR A 148 17.35 1.10 1.80
CA TYR A 148 16.55 0.73 2.94
C TYR A 148 15.34 -0.15 2.59
N THR A 149 15.01 -0.33 1.31
CA THR A 149 13.86 -1.14 0.88
C THR A 149 13.98 -2.56 1.41
N PHE A 150 12.92 -3.08 1.97
CA PHE A 150 12.87 -4.43 2.52
C PHE A 150 13.25 -5.49 1.48
N PRO A 151 13.97 -6.56 1.85
CA PRO A 151 14.56 -7.51 0.90
C PRO A 151 13.58 -8.14 -0.08
N ASP A 152 12.35 -8.44 0.34
CA ASP A 152 11.32 -9.05 -0.48
C ASP A 152 10.86 -8.15 -1.65
N PHE A 153 10.88 -6.83 -1.48
CA PHE A 153 10.59 -5.90 -2.56
C PHE A 153 11.75 -5.74 -3.55
N ARG A 154 12.99 -5.98 -3.11
CA ARG A 154 14.18 -5.84 -3.98
C ARG A 154 14.22 -6.90 -5.07
N GLY A 155 13.66 -8.08 -4.82
CA GLY A 155 13.63 -9.21 -5.75
C GLY A 155 12.62 -9.07 -6.89
N GLY A 156 11.77 -8.02 -6.88
CA GLY A 156 10.80 -7.77 -7.95
C GLY A 156 9.61 -8.73 -7.99
N CYS A 157 9.44 -9.60 -6.99
CA CYS A 157 8.36 -10.58 -6.97
C CYS A 157 6.94 -9.96 -6.95
N TYR A 158 6.83 -8.67 -6.57
CA TYR A 158 5.57 -7.92 -6.58
C TYR A 158 5.39 -7.01 -7.79
N ASP A 159 6.37 -6.94 -8.70
CA ASP A 159 6.40 -5.96 -9.80
C ASP A 159 5.21 -6.09 -10.74
N THR A 160 4.73 -7.30 -11.00
CA THR A 160 3.54 -7.55 -11.83
C THR A 160 2.31 -6.91 -11.20
N PHE A 161 2.04 -7.21 -9.92
CA PHE A 161 0.91 -6.62 -9.18
C PHE A 161 1.00 -5.08 -9.12
N LEU A 162 2.16 -4.55 -8.81
CA LEU A 162 2.38 -3.10 -8.69
C LEU A 162 2.23 -2.39 -10.04
N THR A 163 2.68 -3.03 -11.13
CA THR A 163 2.55 -2.49 -12.50
C THR A 163 1.09 -2.44 -12.93
N GLU A 164 0.30 -3.49 -12.67
CA GLU A 164 -1.14 -3.51 -12.94
C GLU A 164 -1.88 -2.48 -12.08
N THR A 165 -1.55 -2.38 -10.79
CA THR A 165 -2.12 -1.35 -9.90
C THR A 165 -1.82 0.06 -10.42
N ARG A 166 -0.59 0.31 -10.90
CA ARG A 166 -0.19 1.57 -11.51
C ARG A 166 -0.99 1.84 -12.81
N ARG A 167 -1.23 0.81 -13.63
CA ARG A 167 -2.05 0.92 -14.85
C ARG A 167 -3.48 1.35 -14.52
N LEU A 168 -4.10 0.76 -13.49
CA LEU A 168 -5.41 1.16 -12.99
C LEU A 168 -5.41 2.64 -12.55
N TRP A 169 -4.39 3.06 -11.78
CA TRP A 169 -4.25 4.46 -11.38
C TRP A 169 -4.15 5.41 -12.57
N LEU A 170 -3.35 5.05 -13.60
CA LEU A 170 -3.19 5.85 -14.82
C LEU A 170 -4.52 5.99 -15.57
N ALA A 171 -5.29 4.93 -15.69
CA ALA A 171 -6.59 4.91 -16.36
C ALA A 171 -7.62 5.79 -15.62
N GLU A 172 -7.73 5.62 -14.29
CA GLU A 172 -8.70 6.34 -13.47
C GLU A 172 -8.36 7.84 -13.33
N THR A 173 -7.08 8.23 -13.42
CA THR A 173 -6.65 9.64 -13.35
C THR A 173 -6.53 10.33 -14.71
N ALA A 174 -6.74 9.63 -15.82
CA ALA A 174 -6.54 10.18 -17.18
C ALA A 174 -7.38 11.43 -17.44
N HIS A 175 -8.62 11.49 -16.96
CA HIS A 175 -9.51 12.63 -17.10
C HIS A 175 -9.05 13.86 -16.31
N LEU A 176 -8.48 13.65 -15.11
CA LEU A 176 -8.00 14.72 -14.24
C LEU A 176 -6.78 15.43 -14.86
N ARG A 177 -5.93 14.69 -15.57
CA ARG A 177 -4.75 15.22 -16.23
C ARG A 177 -5.10 16.07 -17.47
N ARG A 178 -6.15 15.70 -18.22
CA ARG A 178 -6.61 16.48 -19.38
C ARG A 178 -7.14 17.84 -18.98
N GLY A 179 -7.83 17.96 -17.84
CA GLY A 179 -8.34 19.23 -17.31
C GLY A 179 -7.23 20.20 -16.88
N GLN A 180 -6.11 19.71 -16.36
CA GLN A 180 -4.99 20.56 -15.94
C GLN A 180 -4.09 21.03 -17.11
N GLY A 181 -4.08 20.30 -18.24
CA GLY A 181 -3.35 20.68 -19.45
C GLY A 181 -4.00 21.84 -20.23
N GLY A 182 -5.32 22.04 -20.09
CA GLY A 182 -6.06 23.12 -20.74
C GLY A 182 -5.87 24.50 -20.08
N ALA A 183 -5.68 24.52 -18.76
CA ALA A 183 -5.52 25.77 -18.02
C ALA A 183 -4.17 26.46 -18.20
N ARG A 184 -3.13 25.74 -18.65
CA ARG A 184 -1.79 26.33 -18.87
C ARG A 184 -1.57 26.93 -20.27
N ARG A 185 -2.52 26.77 -21.20
CA ARG A 185 -2.40 27.32 -22.56
C ARG A 185 -3.16 28.63 -22.78
N SER A 186 -3.83 29.16 -21.76
CA SER A 186 -4.63 30.39 -21.85
C SER A 186 -3.97 31.62 -21.20
N SER A 187 -2.69 31.53 -20.85
CA SER A 187 -1.94 32.62 -20.18
C SER A 187 -0.59 32.90 -20.85
N GLU A 188 -0.53 32.83 -22.20
CA GLU A 188 0.55 33.40 -23.01
C GLU A 188 -0.03 34.44 -23.97
#